data_1627c0fc4ddd39c7b2810689d2582350
#
_entry.id   1627c0fc4ddd39c7b2810689d2582350
#
_cell.length_a   1.000
_cell.length_b   1.000
_cell.length_c   1.000
_cell.angle_alpha   90.00
_cell.angle_beta   90.00
_cell.angle_gamma   90.00
#
_symmetry.space_group_name_H-M   'P 1'
#
loop_
_entity.id
_entity.type
_entity.pdbx_description
1 polymer ?
#
loop_
_entity_poly.entity_id
_entity_poly.type
_entity_poly.pdbx_seq_one_letter_code
_entity_poly.pdbx_strand_id
1 'polypeptide(L)'
;FFALSALAHFAAAYPLRARYEGWLAREFNPLRWAEYAISSTLMIVAIASLTGIRDAGAMLAIAGCNASMNLFGWSMEEANIGRKSVQWSHYIFGCIAGIIPWLAVFVTLGLSLGDWQGDAAFQPVLITIYVSLFVSFNIFALNMVLQRLKIGRWKDYLHGERSYMI
;
A
#
# COMPACT_ATOMS: atom_id res chain seq x y z
N PHE A 1 -13.43 5.13 -0.02
CA PHE A 1 -11.98 5.30 -0.03
C PHE A 1 -11.60 6.73 0.38
N PHE A 2 -11.81 7.76 -0.46
CA PHE A 2 -11.43 9.16 -0.14
C PHE A 2 -11.95 9.70 1.20
N ALA A 3 -13.18 9.33 1.59
CA ALA A 3 -13.75 9.73 2.86
C ALA A 3 -12.96 9.15 4.07
N LEU A 4 -12.45 7.94 3.97
CA LEU A 4 -11.62 7.32 5.02
C LEU A 4 -10.28 8.06 5.16
N SER A 5 -9.60 8.35 4.05
CA SER A 5 -8.37 9.14 4.07
C SER A 5 -8.61 10.55 4.63
N ALA A 6 -9.71 11.21 4.22
CA ALA A 6 -10.07 12.52 4.75
C ALA A 6 -10.31 12.48 6.27
N LEU A 7 -11.00 11.45 6.77
CA LEU A 7 -11.22 11.26 8.21
C LEU A 7 -9.91 11.02 8.97
N ALA A 8 -8.99 10.22 8.42
CA ALA A 8 -7.68 9.99 9.03
C ALA A 8 -6.86 11.30 9.11
N HIS A 9 -6.83 12.07 8.03
CA HIS A 9 -6.18 13.39 8.02
C HIS A 9 -6.81 14.38 8.98
N PHE A 10 -8.14 14.40 9.06
CA PHE A 10 -8.86 15.23 10.04
C PHE A 10 -8.50 14.81 11.47
N ALA A 11 -8.48 13.50 11.75
CA ALA A 11 -8.10 12.97 13.05
C ALA A 11 -6.66 13.37 13.44
N ALA A 12 -5.72 13.27 12.50
CA ALA A 12 -4.33 13.69 12.69
C ALA A 12 -4.20 15.20 12.97
N ALA A 13 -5.00 16.02 12.25
CA ALA A 13 -4.90 17.47 12.34
C ALA A 13 -5.55 18.05 13.62
N TYR A 14 -6.58 17.41 14.16
CA TYR A 14 -7.39 17.95 15.26
C TYR A 14 -7.39 17.06 16.52
N PRO A 15 -8.20 15.98 16.64
CA PRO A 15 -8.36 15.29 17.92
C PRO A 15 -7.11 14.50 18.36
N LEU A 16 -6.29 14.02 17.42
CA LEU A 16 -5.10 13.22 17.72
C LEU A 16 -3.79 13.98 17.56
N ARG A 17 -3.83 15.29 17.28
CA ARG A 17 -2.66 16.08 16.91
C ARG A 17 -1.46 15.89 17.84
N ALA A 18 -1.65 16.07 19.15
CA ALA A 18 -0.55 15.93 20.11
C ALA A 18 0.06 14.52 20.13
N ARG A 19 -0.77 13.47 19.99
CA ARG A 19 -0.30 12.08 19.89
C ARG A 19 0.41 11.83 18.56
N TYR A 20 -0.13 12.37 17.47
CA TYR A 20 0.41 12.24 16.12
C TYR A 20 1.80 12.87 16.02
N GLU A 21 1.98 14.09 16.53
CA GLU A 21 3.29 14.77 16.62
C GLU A 21 4.29 13.94 17.46
N GLY A 22 3.85 13.35 18.58
CA GLY A 22 4.66 12.48 19.41
C GLY A 22 5.05 11.15 18.73
N TRP A 23 4.22 10.60 17.85
CA TRP A 23 4.56 9.44 17.04
C TRP A 23 5.60 9.80 15.97
N LEU A 24 5.38 10.89 15.23
CA LEU A 24 6.32 11.36 14.19
C LEU A 24 7.70 11.69 14.77
N ALA A 25 7.78 12.23 15.98
CA ALA A 25 9.05 12.49 16.67
C ALA A 25 9.84 11.21 16.95
N ARG A 26 9.18 10.05 16.99
CA ARG A 26 9.81 8.72 17.15
C ARG A 26 10.03 7.99 15.82
N GLU A 27 9.88 8.66 14.68
CA GLU A 27 9.95 8.06 13.34
C GLU A 27 8.94 6.90 13.16
N PHE A 28 7.70 7.09 13.65
CA PHE A 28 6.63 6.10 13.65
C PHE A 28 5.29 6.75 13.33
N ASN A 29 4.51 6.17 12.42
CA ASN A 29 3.18 6.68 12.03
C ASN A 29 2.11 5.58 12.00
N PRO A 30 1.59 5.15 13.17
CA PRO A 30 0.59 4.09 13.24
C PRO A 30 -0.74 4.47 12.58
N LEU A 31 -1.10 5.75 12.58
CA LEU A 31 -2.35 6.22 11.97
C LEU A 31 -2.34 6.00 10.45
N ARG A 32 -1.22 6.26 9.77
CA ARG A 32 -1.04 5.97 8.35
C ARG A 32 -1.24 4.49 8.05
N TRP A 33 -0.61 3.61 8.82
CA TRP A 33 -0.70 2.17 8.59
C TRP A 33 -2.10 1.62 8.85
N ALA A 34 -2.80 2.11 9.89
CA ALA A 34 -4.19 1.76 10.16
C ALA A 34 -5.11 2.22 9.03
N GLU A 35 -4.92 3.45 8.56
CA GLU A 35 -5.67 3.99 7.42
C GLU A 35 -5.41 3.17 6.15
N TYR A 36 -4.16 2.89 5.82
CA TYR A 36 -3.80 2.11 4.63
C TYR A 36 -4.26 0.66 4.70
N ALA A 37 -4.24 0.02 5.87
CA ALA A 37 -4.77 -1.34 6.02
C ALA A 37 -6.24 -1.44 5.61
N ILE A 38 -7.01 -0.37 5.73
CA ILE A 38 -8.42 -0.31 5.33
C ILE A 38 -8.56 0.25 3.91
N SER A 39 -8.02 1.44 3.65
CA SER A 39 -8.26 2.17 2.40
C SER A 39 -7.64 1.48 1.18
N SER A 40 -6.36 1.05 1.27
CA SER A 40 -5.71 0.32 0.18
C SER A 40 -6.32 -1.06 -0.04
N THR A 41 -6.84 -1.69 1.02
CA THR A 41 -7.55 -2.98 0.90
C THR A 41 -8.85 -2.82 0.14
N LEU A 42 -9.64 -1.79 0.41
CA LEU A 42 -10.83 -1.49 -0.38
C LEU A 42 -10.46 -1.21 -1.84
N MET A 43 -9.34 -0.54 -2.08
CA MET A 43 -8.88 -0.20 -3.42
C MET A 43 -8.45 -1.45 -4.20
N ILE A 44 -7.64 -2.34 -3.62
CA ILE A 44 -7.20 -3.56 -4.33
C ILE A 44 -8.35 -4.53 -4.57
N VAL A 45 -9.34 -4.61 -3.66
CA VAL A 45 -10.55 -5.39 -3.88
C VAL A 45 -11.38 -4.82 -5.04
N ALA A 46 -11.50 -3.50 -5.15
CA ALA A 46 -12.14 -2.87 -6.30
C ALA A 46 -11.40 -3.16 -7.61
N ILE A 47 -10.06 -3.06 -7.61
CA ILE A 47 -9.22 -3.40 -8.77
C ILE A 47 -9.43 -4.86 -9.17
N ALA A 48 -9.40 -5.79 -8.21
CA ALA A 48 -9.63 -7.22 -8.44
C ALA A 48 -11.04 -7.49 -9.01
N SER A 49 -12.06 -6.78 -8.51
CA SER A 49 -13.43 -6.88 -9.06
C SER A 49 -13.51 -6.45 -10.52
N LEU A 50 -12.77 -5.40 -10.88
CA LEU A 50 -12.74 -4.87 -12.26
C LEU A 50 -12.01 -5.82 -13.22
N THR A 51 -11.06 -6.64 -12.75
CA THR A 51 -10.43 -7.69 -13.58
C THR A 51 -11.32 -8.91 -13.81
N GLY A 52 -12.47 -8.99 -13.13
CA GLY A 52 -13.40 -10.11 -13.25
C GLY A 52 -13.32 -11.14 -12.13
N ILE A 53 -12.50 -10.94 -11.12
CA ILE A 53 -12.48 -11.81 -9.92
C ILE A 53 -13.80 -11.60 -9.18
N ARG A 54 -14.61 -12.67 -9.04
CA ARG A 54 -15.93 -12.62 -8.38
C ARG A 54 -16.08 -13.63 -7.25
N ASP A 55 -15.12 -14.53 -7.10
CA ASP A 55 -15.14 -15.50 -6.01
C ASP A 55 -14.90 -14.81 -4.66
N ALA A 56 -15.83 -15.03 -3.73
CA ALA A 56 -15.77 -14.39 -2.41
C ALA A 56 -14.55 -14.83 -1.59
N GLY A 57 -14.13 -16.09 -1.73
CA GLY A 57 -12.93 -16.62 -1.05
C GLY A 57 -11.67 -15.96 -1.58
N ALA A 58 -11.55 -15.83 -2.90
CA ALA A 58 -10.43 -15.12 -3.54
C ALA A 58 -10.39 -13.66 -3.12
N MET A 59 -11.54 -12.97 -3.09
CA MET A 59 -11.63 -11.58 -2.63
C MET A 59 -11.21 -11.41 -1.18
N LEU A 60 -11.65 -12.31 -0.30
CA LEU A 60 -11.26 -12.31 1.10
C LEU A 60 -9.76 -12.55 1.27
N ALA A 61 -9.17 -13.47 0.50
CA ALA A 61 -7.73 -13.75 0.52
C ALA A 61 -6.93 -12.52 0.03
N ILE A 62 -7.36 -11.87 -1.07
CA ILE A 62 -6.76 -10.63 -1.58
C ILE A 62 -6.81 -9.52 -0.52
N ALA A 63 -7.97 -9.33 0.10
CA ALA A 63 -8.15 -8.34 1.16
C ALA A 63 -7.25 -8.63 2.38
N GLY A 64 -7.22 -9.89 2.84
CA GLY A 64 -6.40 -10.31 3.95
C GLY A 64 -4.91 -10.15 3.71
N CYS A 65 -4.42 -10.53 2.52
CA CYS A 65 -3.03 -10.34 2.12
C CYS A 65 -2.63 -8.87 2.09
N ASN A 66 -3.48 -8.01 1.50
CA ASN A 66 -3.20 -6.58 1.42
C ASN A 66 -3.23 -5.90 2.81
N ALA A 67 -4.20 -6.22 3.64
CA ALA A 67 -4.25 -5.72 5.01
C ALA A 67 -3.02 -6.17 5.81
N SER A 68 -2.63 -7.45 5.70
CA SER A 68 -1.42 -7.98 6.35
C SER A 68 -0.15 -7.28 5.89
N MET A 69 -0.01 -6.98 4.60
CA MET A 69 1.11 -6.20 4.06
C MET A 69 1.25 -4.86 4.79
N ASN A 70 0.15 -4.13 4.98
CA ASN A 70 0.16 -2.84 5.68
C ASN A 70 0.48 -3.00 7.17
N LEU A 71 -0.03 -4.06 7.83
CA LEU A 71 0.30 -4.37 9.22
C LEU A 71 1.78 -4.77 9.39
N PHE A 72 2.39 -5.45 8.41
CA PHE A 72 3.83 -5.66 8.39
C PHE A 72 4.61 -4.36 8.21
N GLY A 73 4.09 -3.39 7.46
CA GLY A 73 4.64 -2.03 7.39
C GLY A 73 4.62 -1.33 8.76
N TRP A 74 3.51 -1.43 9.49
CA TRP A 74 3.40 -0.98 10.88
C TRP A 74 4.47 -1.62 11.76
N SER A 75 4.51 -2.96 11.78
CA SER A 75 5.49 -3.72 12.57
C SER A 75 6.94 -3.39 12.18
N MET A 76 7.20 -3.12 10.91
CA MET A 76 8.51 -2.69 10.42
C MET A 76 8.93 -1.36 11.05
N GLU A 77 8.05 -0.36 11.09
CA GLU A 77 8.36 0.92 11.73
C GLU A 77 8.55 0.76 13.23
N GLU A 78 7.63 0.08 13.91
CA GLU A 78 7.69 -0.14 15.36
C GLU A 78 8.95 -0.88 15.78
N ALA A 79 9.31 -1.96 15.08
CA ALA A 79 10.52 -2.75 15.36
C ALA A 79 11.82 -1.97 15.15
N ASN A 80 11.78 -0.87 14.42
CA ASN A 80 12.97 -0.07 14.10
C ASN A 80 13.07 1.23 14.89
N ILE A 81 12.15 1.51 15.83
CA ILE A 81 12.25 2.68 16.71
C ILE A 81 13.56 2.67 17.50
N GLY A 82 14.37 3.72 17.35
CA GLY A 82 15.62 3.89 18.07
C GLY A 82 16.75 2.91 17.70
N ARG A 83 16.57 2.06 16.69
CA ARG A 83 17.62 1.12 16.25
C ARG A 83 18.68 1.80 15.39
N LYS A 84 19.94 1.39 15.58
CA LYS A 84 21.07 1.82 14.74
C LYS A 84 21.15 1.04 13.43
N SER A 85 20.68 -0.22 13.41
CA SER A 85 20.63 -1.07 12.22
C SER A 85 19.18 -1.45 11.90
N VAL A 86 18.82 -1.39 10.63
CA VAL A 86 17.45 -1.67 10.16
C VAL A 86 17.20 -3.18 10.20
N GLN A 87 16.08 -3.57 10.83
CA GLN A 87 15.58 -4.95 10.80
C GLN A 87 14.57 -5.10 9.65
N TRP A 88 14.94 -5.84 8.62
CA TRP A 88 14.17 -5.95 7.37
C TRP A 88 13.13 -7.07 7.33
N SER A 89 13.08 -7.96 8.32
CA SER A 89 12.23 -9.16 8.29
C SER A 89 10.75 -8.83 8.04
N HIS A 90 10.20 -7.87 8.76
CA HIS A 90 8.81 -7.45 8.58
C HIS A 90 8.54 -6.85 7.19
N TYR A 91 9.49 -6.09 6.66
CA TYR A 91 9.40 -5.56 5.30
C TYR A 91 9.33 -6.69 4.26
N ILE A 92 10.20 -7.70 4.38
CA ILE A 92 10.21 -8.87 3.48
C ILE A 92 8.88 -9.61 3.56
N PHE A 93 8.35 -9.86 4.77
CA PHE A 93 7.04 -10.51 4.93
C PHE A 93 5.91 -9.66 4.34
N GLY A 94 5.99 -8.34 4.49
CA GLY A 94 5.06 -7.42 3.84
C GLY A 94 5.11 -7.51 2.32
N CYS A 95 6.30 -7.57 1.72
CA CYS A 95 6.45 -7.74 0.27
C CYS A 95 5.87 -9.07 -0.21
N ILE A 96 6.10 -10.17 0.52
CA ILE A 96 5.51 -11.49 0.19
C ILE A 96 3.99 -11.42 0.23
N ALA A 97 3.41 -10.85 1.29
CA ALA A 97 1.95 -10.68 1.38
C ALA A 97 1.40 -9.76 0.29
N GLY A 98 2.11 -8.66 -0.01
CA GLY A 98 1.66 -7.64 -0.96
C GLY A 98 1.71 -8.06 -2.42
N ILE A 99 2.58 -9.01 -2.81
CA ILE A 99 2.65 -9.47 -4.20
C ILE A 99 1.49 -10.39 -4.58
N ILE A 100 0.90 -11.11 -3.62
CA ILE A 100 -0.17 -12.10 -3.87
C ILE A 100 -1.40 -11.46 -4.54
N PRO A 101 -1.97 -10.35 -4.04
CA PRO A 101 -3.08 -9.65 -4.70
C PRO A 101 -2.79 -9.28 -6.15
N TRP A 102 -1.58 -8.80 -6.43
CA TRP A 102 -1.18 -8.40 -7.78
C TRP A 102 -0.98 -9.58 -8.71
N LEU A 103 -0.46 -10.71 -8.22
CA LEU A 103 -0.40 -11.95 -9.01
C LEU A 103 -1.80 -12.41 -9.39
N ALA A 104 -2.76 -12.40 -8.46
CA ALA A 104 -4.14 -12.76 -8.75
C ALA A 104 -4.76 -11.82 -9.82
N VAL A 105 -4.56 -10.51 -9.67
CA VAL A 105 -5.03 -9.49 -10.62
C VAL A 105 -4.42 -9.72 -12.01
N PHE A 106 -3.10 -9.86 -12.14
CA PHE A 106 -2.45 -10.00 -13.44
C PHE A 106 -2.73 -11.35 -14.11
N VAL A 107 -2.84 -12.45 -13.35
CA VAL A 107 -3.23 -13.75 -13.90
C VAL A 107 -4.66 -13.65 -14.47
N THR A 108 -5.60 -13.11 -13.70
CA THR A 108 -6.99 -12.97 -14.16
C THR A 108 -7.09 -12.01 -15.35
N LEU A 109 -6.37 -10.88 -15.32
CA LEU A 109 -6.30 -9.95 -16.44
C LEU A 109 -5.77 -10.64 -17.70
N GLY A 110 -4.69 -11.41 -17.60
CA GLY A 110 -4.10 -12.14 -18.72
C GLY A 110 -5.06 -13.14 -19.33
N LEU A 111 -5.80 -13.91 -18.51
CA LEU A 111 -6.82 -14.83 -18.98
C LEU A 111 -7.97 -14.08 -19.66
N SER A 112 -8.45 -13.00 -19.07
CA SER A 112 -9.52 -12.18 -19.65
C SER A 112 -9.14 -11.53 -20.98
N LEU A 113 -7.87 -11.14 -21.16
CA LEU A 113 -7.37 -10.59 -22.42
C LEU A 113 -7.20 -11.68 -23.50
N GLY A 114 -6.89 -12.92 -23.11
CA GLY A 114 -6.84 -14.07 -24.02
C GLY A 114 -8.19 -14.40 -24.65
N ASP A 115 -9.28 -14.23 -23.91
CA ASP A 115 -10.65 -14.48 -24.34
C ASP A 115 -11.36 -13.22 -24.87
N TRP A 116 -10.61 -12.12 -25.09
CA TRP A 116 -11.15 -10.82 -25.43
C TRP A 116 -11.83 -10.82 -26.80
N GLN A 117 -13.13 -10.53 -26.83
CA GLN A 117 -13.96 -10.43 -28.05
C GLN A 117 -14.28 -8.97 -28.45
N GLY A 118 -13.76 -7.99 -27.67
CA GLY A 118 -13.99 -6.57 -27.92
C GLY A 118 -12.98 -5.95 -28.86
N ASP A 119 -13.01 -4.61 -28.96
CA ASP A 119 -12.08 -3.85 -29.78
C ASP A 119 -10.64 -4.03 -29.26
N ALA A 120 -9.75 -4.50 -30.12
CA ALA A 120 -8.34 -4.74 -29.81
C ALA A 120 -7.59 -3.46 -29.37
N ALA A 121 -8.08 -2.27 -29.73
CA ALA A 121 -7.51 -1.00 -29.30
C ALA A 121 -7.64 -0.75 -27.78
N PHE A 122 -8.62 -1.39 -27.11
CA PHE A 122 -8.78 -1.25 -25.67
C PHE A 122 -7.83 -2.10 -24.84
N GLN A 123 -7.28 -3.20 -25.36
CA GLN A 123 -6.38 -4.07 -24.61
C GLN A 123 -5.14 -3.33 -24.07
N PRO A 124 -4.37 -2.57 -24.88
CA PRO A 124 -3.20 -1.85 -24.38
C PRO A 124 -3.58 -0.74 -23.38
N VAL A 125 -4.77 -0.16 -23.48
CA VAL A 125 -5.25 0.83 -22.51
C VAL A 125 -5.50 0.17 -21.16
N LEU A 126 -6.15 -0.98 -21.12
CA LEU A 126 -6.38 -1.75 -19.89
C LEU A 126 -5.04 -2.16 -19.24
N ILE A 127 -4.14 -2.74 -20.03
CA ILE A 127 -2.80 -3.12 -19.53
C ILE A 127 -2.08 -1.92 -18.92
N THR A 128 -2.11 -0.77 -19.61
CA THR A 128 -1.47 0.46 -19.12
C THR A 128 -2.05 0.91 -17.78
N ILE A 129 -3.38 0.86 -17.62
CA ILE A 129 -4.05 1.22 -16.37
C ILE A 129 -3.58 0.31 -15.23
N TYR A 130 -3.64 -1.01 -15.41
CA TYR A 130 -3.26 -1.95 -14.35
C TYR A 130 -1.78 -1.90 -13.99
N VAL A 131 -0.89 -1.74 -14.99
CA VAL A 131 0.54 -1.55 -14.75
C VAL A 131 0.80 -0.23 -14.02
N SER A 132 0.13 0.86 -14.38
CA SER A 132 0.25 2.15 -13.69
C SER A 132 -0.18 2.06 -12.22
N LEU A 133 -1.28 1.38 -11.95
CA LEU A 133 -1.76 1.13 -10.59
C LEU A 133 -0.75 0.28 -9.80
N PHE A 134 -0.23 -0.79 -10.39
CA PHE A 134 0.79 -1.62 -9.76
C PHE A 134 2.04 -0.81 -9.41
N VAL A 135 2.55 -0.01 -10.34
CA VAL A 135 3.71 0.86 -10.08
C VAL A 135 3.41 1.85 -8.97
N SER A 136 2.24 2.51 -9.00
CA SER A 136 1.83 3.48 -7.99
C SER A 136 1.77 2.86 -6.58
N PHE A 137 1.22 1.66 -6.43
CA PHE A 137 1.21 0.95 -5.15
C PHE A 137 2.62 0.60 -4.66
N ASN A 138 3.52 0.22 -5.57
CA ASN A 138 4.89 -0.16 -5.18
C ASN A 138 5.80 1.03 -4.86
N ILE A 139 5.45 2.25 -5.28
CA ILE A 139 6.15 3.47 -4.86
C ILE A 139 6.15 3.62 -3.34
N PHE A 140 5.07 3.24 -2.65
CA PHE A 140 5.00 3.27 -1.18
C PHE A 140 6.03 2.34 -0.53
N ALA A 141 6.20 1.13 -1.05
CA ALA A 141 7.21 0.19 -0.57
C ALA A 141 8.63 0.73 -0.80
N LEU A 142 8.90 1.30 -1.98
CA LEU A 142 10.17 1.94 -2.29
C LEU A 142 10.44 3.14 -1.37
N ASN A 143 9.43 3.99 -1.13
CA ASN A 143 9.55 5.14 -0.23
C ASN A 143 9.97 4.71 1.18
N MET A 144 9.40 3.60 1.69
CA MET A 144 9.79 3.03 2.98
C MET A 144 11.26 2.62 3.02
N VAL A 145 11.77 1.98 1.97
CA VAL A 145 13.20 1.62 1.87
C VAL A 145 14.07 2.86 1.90
N LEU A 146 13.77 3.87 1.09
CA LEU A 146 14.53 5.12 1.03
C LEU A 146 14.54 5.83 2.39
N GLN A 147 13.39 5.86 3.07
CA GLN A 147 13.23 6.47 4.39
C GLN A 147 14.06 5.74 5.47
N ARG A 148 14.02 4.39 5.47
CA ARG A 148 14.79 3.59 6.44
C ARG A 148 16.29 3.57 6.16
N LEU A 149 16.72 3.65 4.91
CA LEU A 149 18.12 3.80 4.53
C LEU A 149 18.63 5.24 4.66
N LYS A 150 17.76 6.20 4.94
CA LYS A 150 18.09 7.63 5.10
C LYS A 150 18.85 8.18 3.88
N ILE A 151 18.42 7.83 2.66
CA ILE A 151 19.09 8.21 1.41
C ILE A 151 18.67 9.63 0.99
N GLY A 152 19.63 10.52 0.71
CA GLY A 152 19.37 11.84 0.17
C GLY A 152 18.43 12.68 1.04
N ARG A 153 17.29 13.12 0.48
CA ARG A 153 16.25 13.90 1.19
C ARG A 153 15.50 13.10 2.25
N TRP A 154 15.45 11.78 2.13
CA TRP A 154 14.82 10.87 3.11
C TRP A 154 15.61 10.72 4.43
N LYS A 155 16.73 11.45 4.60
CA LYS A 155 17.38 11.64 5.92
C LYS A 155 16.45 12.35 6.89
N ASP A 156 15.62 13.25 6.40
CA ASP A 156 14.52 13.85 7.15
C ASP A 156 13.29 12.93 7.09
N TYR A 157 12.88 12.40 8.24
CA TYR A 157 11.73 11.52 8.34
C TYR A 157 10.45 12.21 7.83
N LEU A 158 10.26 13.50 8.12
CA LEU A 158 9.10 14.25 7.68
C LEU A 158 9.05 14.43 6.16
N HIS A 159 10.20 14.47 5.48
CA HIS A 159 10.22 14.47 4.02
C HIS A 159 9.71 13.13 3.47
N GLY A 160 10.12 12.00 4.07
CA GLY A 160 9.60 10.69 3.75
C GLY A 160 8.09 10.59 3.97
N GLU A 161 7.58 11.11 5.11
CA GLU A 161 6.15 11.14 5.40
C GLU A 161 5.34 11.94 4.36
N ARG A 162 5.84 13.09 3.93
CA ARG A 162 5.19 13.90 2.87
C ARG A 162 5.13 13.16 1.53
N SER A 163 6.12 12.32 1.23
CA SER A 163 6.15 11.51 0.00
C SER A 163 5.06 10.44 -0.06
N TYR A 164 4.44 10.09 1.07
CA TYR A 164 3.26 9.21 1.09
C TYR A 164 1.94 9.92 0.81
N MET A 165 1.93 11.25 0.76
CA MET A 165 0.72 12.06 0.52
C MET A 165 0.54 12.46 -0.96
N ILE A 166 1.47 12.07 -1.83
CA ILE A 166 1.44 12.31 -3.27
C ILE A 166 0.80 11.13 -3.98
#